data_a95f400f073ff05c8f7afe86aa2e0c05
#
_entry.id   a95f400f073ff05c8f7afe86aa2e0c05
#
_cell.length_a   1.000
_cell.length_b   1.000
_cell.length_c   1.000
_cell.angle_alpha   90.00
_cell.angle_beta   90.00
_cell.angle_gamma   90.00
#
_symmetry.space_group_name_H-M   'P 1'
#
loop_
_entity.id
_entity.type
_entity.pdbx_description
1 polymer ?
#
loop_
_entity_poly.entity_id
_entity_poly.type
_entity_poly.pdbx_seq_one_letter_code
_entity_poly.pdbx_strand_id
1 'polypeptide(L)'
;MIELGLKQHRYVHAALAQEATLLRLRHLLLPDQSLNNIFEIDVDHLEKQGIRGIITDMDNTLVPWSDRAVYPRLAEWFLDLKRRGFKLIIVSNNSRDRGGQLARELDIPAIWYAVKPRRRAFRKALDLMQLKPGEVAVVGDQIFTDVLGGNRLGLYTIHVQPISEKEFIWTKLMRMLERLFFKDLRR
;
A
#
# COMPACT_ATOMS: atom_id res chain seq x y z
N MET A 1 23.64 9.52 -46.29
CA MET A 1 24.32 9.06 -45.06
C MET A 1 23.87 9.79 -43.80
N ILE A 2 23.68 11.11 -43.82
CA ILE A 2 23.29 11.91 -42.60
C ILE A 2 21.88 11.58 -42.11
N GLU A 3 20.90 11.34 -42.98
CA GLU A 3 19.51 11.02 -42.62
C GLU A 3 19.35 9.67 -41.95
N LEU A 4 20.16 8.68 -42.32
CA LEU A 4 20.15 7.35 -41.65
C LEU A 4 20.66 7.44 -40.20
N GLY A 5 21.68 8.26 -39.95
CA GLY A 5 22.23 8.49 -38.62
C GLY A 5 21.23 9.18 -37.68
N LEU A 6 20.45 10.16 -38.19
CA LEU A 6 19.43 10.87 -37.40
C LEU A 6 18.23 10.00 -37.06
N LYS A 7 17.84 9.06 -37.93
CA LYS A 7 16.78 8.09 -37.62
C LYS A 7 17.24 7.10 -36.57
N GLN A 8 18.44 6.55 -36.73
CA GLN A 8 19.01 5.60 -35.76
C GLN A 8 19.15 6.22 -34.36
N HIS A 9 19.61 7.46 -34.26
CA HIS A 9 19.73 8.21 -33.03
C HIS A 9 18.36 8.40 -32.32
N ARG A 10 17.30 8.72 -33.10
CA ARG A 10 15.92 8.83 -32.56
C ARG A 10 15.37 7.52 -32.02
N TYR A 11 15.62 6.38 -32.69
CA TYR A 11 15.19 5.07 -32.22
C TYR A 11 15.89 4.67 -30.90
N VAL A 12 17.19 4.94 -30.78
CA VAL A 12 17.93 4.66 -29.53
C VAL A 12 17.40 5.51 -28.39
N HIS A 13 17.16 6.81 -28.58
CA HIS A 13 16.58 7.67 -27.55
C HIS A 13 15.16 7.26 -27.14
N ALA A 14 14.33 6.85 -28.11
CA ALA A 14 12.98 6.35 -27.81
C ALA A 14 13.02 5.04 -27.01
N ALA A 15 13.90 4.12 -27.35
CA ALA A 15 14.08 2.85 -26.63
C ALA A 15 14.57 3.09 -25.19
N LEU A 16 15.56 3.95 -24.99
CA LEU A 16 16.06 4.33 -23.66
C LEU A 16 14.98 5.03 -22.80
N ALA A 17 14.19 5.91 -23.40
CA ALA A 17 13.07 6.56 -22.70
C ALA A 17 11.96 5.57 -22.31
N GLN A 18 11.70 4.59 -23.16
CA GLN A 18 10.74 3.53 -22.88
C GLN A 18 11.23 2.62 -21.75
N GLU A 19 12.48 2.23 -21.78
CA GLU A 19 13.11 1.41 -20.72
C GLU A 19 13.12 2.14 -19.35
N ALA A 20 13.49 3.43 -19.33
CA ALA A 20 13.42 4.26 -18.14
C ALA A 20 11.99 4.39 -17.59
N THR A 21 11.00 4.48 -18.46
CA THR A 21 9.57 4.53 -18.09
C THR A 21 9.13 3.20 -17.47
N LEU A 22 9.53 2.08 -18.05
CA LEU A 22 9.24 0.74 -17.52
C LEU A 22 9.90 0.51 -16.18
N LEU A 23 11.16 0.91 -16.01
CA LEU A 23 11.87 0.83 -14.73
C LEU A 23 11.17 1.65 -13.64
N ARG A 24 10.72 2.87 -13.98
CA ARG A 24 9.97 3.72 -13.05
C ARG A 24 8.62 3.11 -12.66
N LEU A 25 7.89 2.53 -13.60
CA LEU A 25 6.62 1.84 -13.33
C LEU A 25 6.84 0.61 -12.45
N ARG A 26 7.90 -0.17 -12.71
CA ARG A 26 8.30 -1.31 -11.86
C ARG A 26 8.56 -0.86 -10.44
N HIS A 27 9.36 0.18 -10.23
CA HIS A 27 9.64 0.71 -8.90
C HIS A 27 8.36 1.11 -8.14
N LEU A 28 7.38 1.68 -8.81
CA LEU A 28 6.10 2.06 -8.19
C LEU A 28 5.23 0.87 -7.75
N LEU A 29 5.47 -0.33 -8.30
CA LEU A 29 4.70 -1.53 -8.00
C LEU A 29 5.45 -2.51 -7.06
N LEU A 30 6.70 -2.22 -6.71
CA LEU A 30 7.47 -3.03 -5.77
C LEU A 30 7.29 -2.47 -4.35
N PRO A 31 6.86 -3.29 -3.39
CA PRO A 31 6.82 -2.88 -1.99
C PRO A 31 8.23 -2.89 -1.40
N ASP A 32 8.46 -2.06 -0.37
CA ASP A 32 9.70 -2.08 0.42
C ASP A 32 9.82 -3.38 1.24
N GLN A 33 8.67 -3.92 1.70
CA GLN A 33 8.58 -5.23 2.36
C GLN A 33 7.38 -6.03 1.86
N SER A 34 7.52 -7.37 1.85
CA SER A 34 6.44 -8.33 1.64
C SER A 34 6.42 -9.35 2.77
N LEU A 35 5.28 -9.44 3.47
CA LEU A 35 5.09 -10.24 4.67
C LEU A 35 3.83 -11.13 4.51
N ASN A 36 3.71 -12.17 5.35
CA ASN A 36 2.50 -12.99 5.30
C ASN A 36 1.31 -12.31 5.99
N ASN A 37 1.57 -11.51 7.02
CA ASN A 37 0.53 -10.80 7.76
C ASN A 37 1.11 -9.59 8.50
N ILE A 38 0.22 -8.74 9.05
CA ILE A 38 0.60 -7.51 9.76
C ILE A 38 1.42 -7.77 11.04
N PHE A 39 1.30 -8.95 11.65
CA PHE A 39 1.99 -9.27 12.90
C PHE A 39 3.46 -9.64 12.70
N GLU A 40 3.90 -9.80 11.44
CA GLU A 40 5.30 -9.99 11.08
C GLU A 40 6.05 -8.66 10.87
N ILE A 41 5.35 -7.53 10.99
CA ILE A 41 5.97 -6.21 10.87
C ILE A 41 6.93 -6.00 12.03
N ASP A 42 8.22 -5.85 11.73
CA ASP A 42 9.24 -5.48 12.70
C ASP A 42 9.11 -3.98 13.02
N VAL A 43 8.43 -3.69 14.13
CA VAL A 43 8.17 -2.33 14.59
C VAL A 43 9.47 -1.60 14.97
N ASP A 44 10.45 -2.33 15.54
CA ASP A 44 11.75 -1.76 15.88
C ASP A 44 12.53 -1.33 14.64
N HIS A 45 12.40 -2.10 13.55
CA HIS A 45 12.96 -1.71 12.25
C HIS A 45 12.29 -0.46 11.71
N LEU A 46 10.96 -0.35 11.78
CA LEU A 46 10.24 0.86 11.35
C LEU A 46 10.70 2.09 12.14
N GLU A 47 10.84 1.99 13.46
CA GLU A 47 11.33 3.09 14.30
C GLU A 47 12.75 3.53 13.91
N LYS A 48 13.65 2.58 13.65
CA LYS A 48 15.01 2.85 13.19
C LYS A 48 15.05 3.54 11.81
N GLN A 49 14.08 3.25 10.94
CA GLN A 49 13.89 3.94 9.65
C GLN A 49 13.24 5.33 9.81
N GLY A 50 12.88 5.74 11.01
CA GLY A 50 12.22 7.02 11.28
C GLY A 50 10.72 7.01 11.01
N ILE A 51 10.11 5.84 10.80
CA ILE A 51 8.66 5.70 10.62
C ILE A 51 7.96 5.93 11.95
N ARG A 52 6.96 6.81 11.95
CA ARG A 52 6.18 7.23 13.12
C ARG A 52 4.68 7.15 12.90
N GLY A 53 4.25 6.80 11.70
CA GLY A 53 2.86 6.64 11.35
C GLY A 53 2.63 5.41 10.49
N ILE A 54 1.46 4.77 10.65
CA ILE A 54 1.03 3.66 9.82
C ILE A 54 -0.35 3.96 9.24
N ILE A 55 -0.44 3.97 7.92
CA ILE A 55 -1.68 3.90 7.17
C ILE A 55 -1.94 2.43 6.89
N THR A 56 -3.11 1.91 7.25
CA THR A 56 -3.46 0.52 6.93
C THR A 56 -4.72 0.45 6.08
N ASP A 57 -4.76 -0.48 5.13
CA ASP A 57 -6.03 -0.95 4.58
C ASP A 57 -6.78 -1.77 5.63
N MET A 58 -8.06 -2.05 5.38
CA MET A 58 -8.91 -2.79 6.30
C MET A 58 -9.18 -4.21 5.82
N ASP A 59 -9.81 -4.32 4.67
CA ASP A 59 -10.34 -5.59 4.16
C ASP A 59 -9.21 -6.50 3.66
N ASN A 60 -9.20 -7.74 4.11
CA ASN A 60 -8.15 -8.73 3.86
C ASN A 60 -6.73 -8.34 4.37
N THR A 61 -6.60 -7.17 4.96
CA THR A 61 -5.36 -6.70 5.62
C THR A 61 -5.46 -6.84 7.15
N LEU A 62 -6.49 -6.24 7.76
CA LEU A 62 -6.75 -6.30 9.20
C LEU A 62 -7.75 -7.39 9.57
N VAL A 63 -8.80 -7.53 8.76
CA VAL A 63 -9.90 -8.48 8.96
C VAL A 63 -10.27 -9.13 7.63
N PRO A 64 -10.78 -10.38 7.63
CA PRO A 64 -11.31 -11.00 6.44
C PRO A 64 -12.46 -10.19 5.83
N TRP A 65 -12.64 -10.29 4.52
CA TRP A 65 -13.80 -9.65 3.87
C TRP A 65 -15.14 -10.08 4.48
N SER A 66 -15.24 -11.34 4.93
CA SER A 66 -16.48 -11.92 5.49
C SER A 66 -16.72 -11.58 6.96
N ASP A 67 -15.73 -11.06 7.66
CA ASP A 67 -15.78 -10.78 9.09
C ASP A 67 -15.39 -9.33 9.38
N ARG A 68 -15.90 -8.78 10.48
CA ARG A 68 -15.65 -7.40 10.93
C ARG A 68 -15.27 -7.35 12.40
N ALA A 69 -15.17 -8.49 13.04
CA ALA A 69 -14.86 -8.55 14.47
C ALA A 69 -13.39 -8.19 14.72
N VAL A 70 -13.17 -7.39 15.73
CA VAL A 70 -11.84 -7.15 16.28
C VAL A 70 -11.49 -8.34 17.16
N TYR A 71 -10.53 -9.16 16.71
CA TYR A 71 -10.03 -10.24 17.54
C TYR A 71 -8.90 -9.76 18.47
N PRO A 72 -8.70 -10.41 19.64
CA PRO A 72 -7.82 -9.90 20.68
C PRO A 72 -6.40 -9.55 20.20
N ARG A 73 -5.79 -10.41 19.40
CA ARG A 73 -4.44 -10.19 18.86
C ARG A 73 -4.32 -8.91 18.02
N LEU A 74 -5.39 -8.55 17.27
CA LEU A 74 -5.43 -7.32 16.49
C LEU A 74 -5.47 -6.09 17.40
N ALA A 75 -6.34 -6.14 18.43
CA ALA A 75 -6.45 -5.06 19.41
C ALA A 75 -5.14 -4.84 20.17
N GLU A 76 -4.50 -5.91 20.60
CA GLU A 76 -3.19 -5.88 21.30
C GLU A 76 -2.11 -5.26 20.41
N TRP A 77 -2.04 -5.64 19.14
CA TRP A 77 -1.07 -5.10 18.18
C TRP A 77 -1.25 -3.59 17.99
N PHE A 78 -2.48 -3.11 17.81
CA PHE A 78 -2.76 -1.68 17.72
C PHE A 78 -2.46 -0.93 19.01
N LEU A 79 -2.73 -1.55 20.17
CA LEU A 79 -2.42 -0.96 21.47
C LEU A 79 -0.90 -0.81 21.68
N ASP A 80 -0.12 -1.80 21.26
CA ASP A 80 1.35 -1.75 21.32
C ASP A 80 1.89 -0.62 20.43
N LEU A 81 1.43 -0.50 19.19
CA LEU A 81 1.81 0.60 18.30
C LEU A 81 1.49 1.98 18.89
N LYS A 82 0.30 2.14 19.51
CA LYS A 82 -0.07 3.37 20.19
C LYS A 82 0.84 3.68 21.38
N ARG A 83 1.19 2.68 22.21
CA ARG A 83 2.12 2.83 23.34
C ARG A 83 3.51 3.26 22.88
N ARG A 84 3.94 2.81 21.72
CA ARG A 84 5.20 3.23 21.06
C ARG A 84 5.11 4.61 20.40
N GLY A 85 3.94 5.26 20.42
CA GLY A 85 3.72 6.59 19.87
C GLY A 85 3.44 6.65 18.37
N PHE A 86 3.14 5.52 17.73
CA PHE A 86 2.75 5.53 16.33
C PHE A 86 1.38 6.19 16.12
N LYS A 87 1.28 7.04 15.11
CA LYS A 87 0.01 7.57 14.62
C LYS A 87 -0.59 6.59 13.61
N LEU A 88 -1.87 6.25 13.77
CA LEU A 88 -2.52 5.17 13.05
C LEU A 88 -3.76 5.69 12.32
N ILE A 89 -3.95 5.33 11.06
CA ILE A 89 -5.15 5.68 10.27
C ILE A 89 -5.52 4.53 9.35
N ILE A 90 -6.80 4.17 9.30
CA ILE A 90 -7.36 3.28 8.28
C ILE A 90 -7.67 4.09 7.03
N VAL A 91 -7.24 3.61 5.84
CA VAL A 91 -7.61 4.19 4.54
C VAL A 91 -8.21 3.09 3.67
N SER A 92 -9.54 3.07 3.56
CA SER A 92 -10.28 2.02 2.86
C SER A 92 -11.07 2.54 1.67
N ASN A 93 -11.15 1.75 0.60
CA ASN A 93 -12.04 2.00 -0.54
C ASN A 93 -13.52 1.73 -0.22
N ASN A 94 -13.79 1.07 0.90
CA ASN A 94 -15.13 0.71 1.34
C ASN A 94 -15.84 1.84 2.10
N SER A 95 -17.12 1.59 2.41
CA SER A 95 -17.98 2.53 3.13
C SER A 95 -17.72 2.52 4.64
N ARG A 96 -18.15 3.63 5.28
CA ARG A 96 -18.14 3.74 6.74
C ARG A 96 -19.02 2.68 7.41
N ASP A 97 -20.13 2.30 6.79
CA ASP A 97 -21.05 1.29 7.34
C ASP A 97 -20.36 -0.08 7.47
N ARG A 98 -19.41 -0.35 6.57
CA ARG A 98 -18.64 -1.59 6.63
C ARG A 98 -17.57 -1.60 7.73
N GLY A 99 -16.80 -0.54 7.88
CA GLY A 99 -15.61 -0.55 8.74
C GLY A 99 -15.70 0.36 9.96
N GLY A 100 -16.77 1.13 10.10
CA GLY A 100 -16.88 2.12 11.15
C GLY A 100 -16.93 1.55 12.57
N GLN A 101 -17.45 0.33 12.73
CA GLN A 101 -17.41 -0.37 14.02
C GLN A 101 -15.96 -0.75 14.39
N LEU A 102 -15.25 -1.40 13.49
CA LEU A 102 -13.84 -1.79 13.68
C LEU A 102 -12.95 -0.58 14.03
N ALA A 103 -13.10 0.53 13.31
CA ALA A 103 -12.35 1.74 13.58
C ALA A 103 -12.63 2.33 14.96
N ARG A 104 -13.91 2.26 15.42
CA ARG A 104 -14.29 2.69 16.78
C ARG A 104 -13.74 1.76 17.86
N GLU A 105 -13.85 0.45 17.67
CA GLU A 105 -13.33 -0.54 18.62
C GLU A 105 -11.81 -0.46 18.77
N LEU A 106 -11.10 -0.21 17.69
CA LEU A 106 -9.66 0.02 17.71
C LEU A 106 -9.27 1.43 18.15
N ASP A 107 -10.25 2.34 18.26
CA ASP A 107 -10.02 3.75 18.56
C ASP A 107 -8.96 4.38 17.66
N ILE A 108 -9.17 4.28 16.34
CA ILE A 108 -8.32 4.87 15.31
C ILE A 108 -9.15 5.61 14.25
N PRO A 109 -8.68 6.76 13.76
CA PRO A 109 -9.35 7.49 12.69
C PRO A 109 -9.36 6.67 11.40
N ALA A 110 -10.36 6.94 10.53
CA ALA A 110 -10.49 6.26 9.26
C ALA A 110 -10.93 7.20 8.13
N ILE A 111 -10.44 6.94 6.94
CA ILE A 111 -10.83 7.59 5.68
C ILE A 111 -11.51 6.56 4.81
N TRP A 112 -12.81 6.74 4.60
CA TRP A 112 -13.67 5.89 3.79
C TRP A 112 -13.79 6.41 2.37
N TYR A 113 -14.20 5.57 1.42
CA TYR A 113 -14.33 5.92 0.00
C TYR A 113 -13.04 6.56 -0.57
N ALA A 114 -11.90 6.00 -0.19
CA ALA A 114 -10.58 6.57 -0.45
C ALA A 114 -10.22 6.65 -1.94
N VAL A 115 -10.81 5.76 -2.77
CA VAL A 115 -10.52 5.62 -4.21
C VAL A 115 -9.01 5.43 -4.45
N LYS A 116 -8.38 4.55 -3.64
CA LYS A 116 -6.97 4.15 -3.85
C LYS A 116 -6.81 3.55 -5.26
N PRO A 117 -5.72 3.81 -5.98
CA PRO A 117 -4.46 4.46 -5.57
C PRO A 117 -4.41 5.99 -5.76
N ARG A 118 -5.54 6.71 -5.73
CA ARG A 118 -5.51 8.17 -5.82
C ARG A 118 -4.81 8.77 -4.59
N ARG A 119 -3.90 9.72 -4.84
CA ARG A 119 -3.07 10.36 -3.79
C ARG A 119 -3.86 11.11 -2.72
N ARG A 120 -5.12 11.52 -3.04
CA ARG A 120 -5.92 12.40 -2.17
C ARG A 120 -6.12 11.81 -0.76
N ALA A 121 -6.50 10.54 -0.65
CA ALA A 121 -6.76 9.90 0.64
C ALA A 121 -5.48 9.75 1.48
N PHE A 122 -4.37 9.36 0.85
CA PHE A 122 -3.08 9.26 1.52
C PHE A 122 -2.56 10.62 1.99
N ARG A 123 -2.69 11.69 1.17
CA ARG A 123 -2.35 13.05 1.61
C ARG A 123 -3.19 13.48 2.80
N LYS A 124 -4.51 13.25 2.76
CA LYS A 124 -5.39 13.55 3.90
C LYS A 124 -4.97 12.78 5.16
N ALA A 125 -4.50 11.54 5.04
CA ALA A 125 -3.98 10.76 6.16
C ALA A 125 -2.70 11.39 6.72
N LEU A 126 -1.75 11.80 5.86
CA LEU A 126 -0.55 12.51 6.25
C LEU A 126 -0.85 13.82 6.99
N ASP A 127 -1.81 14.61 6.46
CA ASP A 127 -2.24 15.87 7.07
C ASP A 127 -2.85 15.64 8.46
N LEU A 128 -3.72 14.63 8.62
CA LEU A 128 -4.31 14.26 9.91
C LEU A 128 -3.27 13.77 10.92
N MET A 129 -2.26 13.04 10.46
CA MET A 129 -1.15 12.59 11.30
C MET A 129 -0.14 13.71 11.57
N GLN A 130 -0.11 14.78 10.77
CA GLN A 130 0.94 15.80 10.79
C GLN A 130 2.33 15.16 10.65
N LEU A 131 2.49 14.27 9.68
CA LEU A 131 3.73 13.56 9.35
C LEU A 131 4.10 13.76 7.89
N LYS A 132 5.39 13.70 7.60
CA LYS A 132 5.92 13.71 6.23
C LYS A 132 5.83 12.32 5.61
N PRO A 133 5.81 12.20 4.27
CA PRO A 133 5.75 10.90 3.60
C PRO A 133 6.80 9.90 4.08
N GLY A 134 8.08 10.30 4.20
CA GLY A 134 9.15 9.41 4.67
C GLY A 134 9.05 8.96 6.13
N GLU A 135 8.08 9.48 6.90
CA GLU A 135 7.82 9.10 8.30
C GLU A 135 6.62 8.16 8.44
N VAL A 136 6.02 7.73 7.31
CA VAL A 136 4.78 6.94 7.32
C VAL A 136 4.92 5.69 6.47
N ALA A 137 4.53 4.54 7.04
CA ALA A 137 4.35 3.31 6.30
C ALA A 137 2.90 3.15 5.85
N VAL A 138 2.68 2.54 4.68
CA VAL A 138 1.38 2.04 4.24
C VAL A 138 1.40 0.53 4.20
N VAL A 139 0.39 -0.10 4.79
CA VAL A 139 0.22 -1.55 4.88
C VAL A 139 -1.07 -1.96 4.18
N GLY A 140 -0.97 -2.89 3.25
CA GLY A 140 -2.15 -3.38 2.52
C GLY A 140 -1.89 -4.67 1.76
N ASP A 141 -2.96 -5.32 1.32
CA ASP A 141 -2.91 -6.60 0.60
C ASP A 141 -2.90 -6.44 -0.93
N GLN A 142 -3.05 -5.22 -1.43
CA GLN A 142 -3.19 -4.96 -2.87
C GLN A 142 -2.06 -4.07 -3.41
N ILE A 143 -1.30 -4.61 -4.37
CA ILE A 143 -0.21 -3.87 -5.04
C ILE A 143 -0.73 -2.62 -5.76
N PHE A 144 -1.82 -2.73 -6.53
CA PHE A 144 -2.33 -1.62 -7.35
C PHE A 144 -3.07 -0.53 -6.58
N THR A 145 -3.45 -0.76 -5.34
CA THR A 145 -4.14 0.24 -4.51
C THR A 145 -3.24 0.80 -3.42
N ASP A 146 -2.63 -0.07 -2.63
CA ASP A 146 -1.89 0.29 -1.44
C ASP A 146 -0.43 0.60 -1.75
N VAL A 147 0.28 -0.35 -2.36
CA VAL A 147 1.70 -0.19 -2.71
C VAL A 147 1.88 0.92 -3.75
N LEU A 148 1.15 0.87 -4.87
CA LEU A 148 1.20 1.93 -5.88
C LEU A 148 0.82 3.30 -5.30
N GLY A 149 -0.22 3.35 -4.46
CA GLY A 149 -0.67 4.59 -3.82
C GLY A 149 0.38 5.18 -2.90
N GLY A 150 1.02 4.34 -2.08
CA GLY A 150 2.10 4.70 -1.17
C GLY A 150 3.36 5.15 -1.91
N ASN A 151 3.87 4.32 -2.84
CA ASN A 151 5.08 4.62 -3.61
C ASN A 151 4.99 5.92 -4.40
N ARG A 152 3.79 6.25 -4.94
CA ARG A 152 3.55 7.53 -5.63
C ARG A 152 3.68 8.77 -4.74
N LEU A 153 3.72 8.60 -3.44
CA LEU A 153 3.90 9.66 -2.46
C LEU A 153 5.21 9.54 -1.67
N GLY A 154 5.99 8.49 -1.88
CA GLY A 154 7.23 8.23 -1.14
C GLY A 154 6.97 7.75 0.30
N LEU A 155 5.88 7.03 0.51
CA LEU A 155 5.64 6.30 1.76
C LEU A 155 6.45 5.00 1.76
N TYR A 156 6.81 4.49 2.93
CA TYR A 156 7.33 3.15 3.08
C TYR A 156 6.20 2.13 2.87
N THR A 157 6.38 1.17 1.98
CA THR A 157 5.28 0.29 1.55
C THR A 157 5.47 -1.14 2.03
N ILE A 158 4.46 -1.67 2.71
CA ILE A 158 4.43 -3.04 3.22
C ILE A 158 3.24 -3.77 2.60
N HIS A 159 3.54 -4.75 1.75
CA HIS A 159 2.55 -5.65 1.21
C HIS A 159 2.37 -6.84 2.14
N VAL A 160 1.13 -7.18 2.47
CA VAL A 160 0.80 -8.39 3.24
C VAL A 160 -0.05 -9.34 2.41
N GLN A 161 0.04 -10.64 2.68
CA GLN A 161 -0.83 -11.60 2.03
C GLN A 161 -2.28 -11.40 2.51
N PRO A 162 -3.27 -11.52 1.63
CA PRO A 162 -4.66 -11.39 2.02
C PRO A 162 -5.08 -12.50 3.01
N ILE A 163 -5.85 -12.11 4.02
CA ILE A 163 -6.32 -13.02 5.07
C ILE A 163 -7.26 -14.10 4.50
N SER A 164 -8.04 -13.78 3.49
CA SER A 164 -8.99 -14.72 2.88
C SER A 164 -8.99 -14.66 1.36
N GLU A 165 -9.27 -15.80 0.72
CA GLU A 165 -9.41 -15.90 -0.74
C GLU A 165 -10.78 -15.42 -1.26
N LYS A 166 -11.75 -15.15 -0.35
CA LYS A 166 -13.06 -14.63 -0.73
C LYS A 166 -12.95 -13.14 -1.08
N GLU A 167 -12.89 -12.88 -2.37
CA GLU A 167 -12.64 -11.55 -2.91
C GLU A 167 -13.83 -11.03 -3.72
N PHE A 168 -14.00 -9.72 -3.69
CA PHE A 168 -14.85 -9.02 -4.64
C PHE A 168 -14.28 -9.14 -6.05
N ILE A 169 -15.14 -9.20 -7.10
CA ILE A 169 -14.73 -9.44 -8.50
C ILE A 169 -13.62 -8.48 -8.97
N TRP A 170 -13.63 -7.23 -8.53
CA TRP A 170 -12.61 -6.23 -8.83
C TRP A 170 -11.24 -6.57 -8.23
N THR A 171 -11.20 -7.10 -7.02
CA THR A 171 -9.96 -7.56 -6.38
C THR A 171 -9.36 -8.74 -7.15
N LYS A 172 -10.21 -9.68 -7.61
CA LYS A 172 -9.75 -10.79 -8.48
C LYS A 172 -9.14 -10.30 -9.78
N LEU A 173 -9.77 -9.29 -10.42
CA LEU A 173 -9.24 -8.70 -11.65
C LEU A 173 -7.90 -8.00 -11.38
N MET A 174 -7.78 -7.22 -10.31
CA MET A 174 -6.52 -6.56 -9.93
C MET A 174 -5.41 -7.57 -9.64
N ARG A 175 -5.69 -8.66 -8.93
CA ARG A 175 -4.72 -9.74 -8.69
C ARG A 175 -4.34 -10.50 -9.96
N MET A 176 -5.25 -10.65 -10.90
CA MET A 176 -4.92 -11.22 -12.21
C MET A 176 -3.93 -10.32 -12.95
N LEU A 177 -4.14 -9.00 -12.93
CA LEU A 177 -3.20 -8.04 -13.50
C LEU A 177 -1.85 -8.07 -12.76
N GLU A 178 -1.85 -8.12 -11.44
CA GLU A 178 -0.64 -8.28 -10.63
C GLU A 178 0.16 -9.53 -11.04
N ARG A 179 -0.50 -10.69 -11.15
CA ARG A 179 0.16 -11.94 -11.59
C ARG A 179 0.76 -11.82 -12.99
N LEU A 180 0.10 -11.13 -13.92
CA LEU A 180 0.61 -10.91 -15.27
C LEU A 180 1.88 -10.03 -15.24
N PHE A 181 1.86 -8.93 -14.47
CA PHE A 181 3.01 -8.02 -14.36
C PHE A 181 4.20 -8.62 -13.61
N PHE A 182 3.96 -9.47 -12.59
CA PHE A 182 5.03 -10.03 -11.77
C PHE A 182 5.54 -11.39 -12.25
N LYS A 183 4.83 -12.09 -13.14
CA LYS A 183 5.28 -13.36 -13.70
C LYS A 183 6.57 -13.22 -14.51
N ASP A 184 6.77 -12.08 -15.16
CA ASP A 184 7.98 -11.77 -15.92
C ASP A 184 9.14 -11.23 -15.06
N LEU A 185 8.89 -10.91 -13.77
CA LEU A 185 9.90 -10.41 -12.83
C LEU A 185 10.69 -11.52 -12.11
N ARG A 186 10.24 -12.78 -12.22
CA ARG A 186 10.88 -13.96 -11.60
C ARG A 186 11.73 -14.78 -12.59
N ARG A 187 11.96 -14.26 -13.78
CA ARG A 187 12.93 -14.77 -14.76
C ARG A 187 14.04 -13.75 -14.91
#